data_5884a48508ddc7b7ada12763da911d2c
#
_entry.id   5884a48508ddc7b7ada12763da911d2c
#
_cell.length_a   1.000
_cell.length_b   1.000
_cell.length_c   1.000
_cell.angle_alpha   90.00
_cell.angle_beta   90.00
_cell.angle_gamma   90.00
#
_symmetry.space_group_name_H-M   'P 1'
#
loop_
_entity.id
_entity.type
_entity.pdbx_description
1 polymer ?
#
loop_
_entity_poly.entity_id
_entity_poly.type
_entity_poly.pdbx_seq_one_letter_code
_entity_poly.pdbx_strand_id
1 'polypeptide(L)'
;TQSLSTVTLGTKLDEKIIDDVLEHGKERFLLHYNFPPFSTGEAKAQRGVGRREIGHGHLAWRALKGQIPANYPYVVRVVSDILESNGSSSMATVCAGTLALMDAGVKIKKPVSGIAMGLIKNAGEDKYAVLSDILGDEDHLGDMDFKVTGTKDGITATQMDIKVDGLSYEILEKALLQAKEGREYILGKITECI
;
A
#
# COMPACT_ATOMS: atom_id res chain seq x y z
N THR A 1 -12.44 -4.36 -1.45
CA THR A 1 -11.73 -4.15 -0.17
C THR A 1 -12.09 -2.80 0.43
N GLN A 2 -12.32 -2.75 1.74
CA GLN A 2 -12.66 -1.54 2.49
C GLN A 2 -11.60 -1.27 3.55
N SER A 3 -11.07 -0.04 3.59
CA SER A 3 -10.14 0.43 4.61
C SER A 3 -10.65 1.72 5.24
N LEU A 4 -10.71 1.73 6.56
CA LEU A 4 -10.96 2.95 7.34
C LEU A 4 -9.61 3.45 7.87
N SER A 5 -9.17 4.61 7.39
CA SER A 5 -7.93 5.21 7.85
C SER A 5 -8.20 6.47 8.68
N THR A 6 -7.49 6.59 9.79
CA THR A 6 -7.52 7.77 10.67
C THR A 6 -6.14 8.38 10.80
N VAL A 7 -6.06 9.68 10.98
CA VAL A 7 -4.83 10.43 11.22
C VAL A 7 -4.89 11.13 12.56
N THR A 8 -3.85 10.94 13.37
CA THR A 8 -3.66 11.67 14.62
C THR A 8 -2.38 12.49 14.53
N LEU A 9 -2.46 13.75 14.90
CA LEU A 9 -1.31 14.64 15.01
C LEU A 9 -0.83 14.68 16.46
N GLY A 10 0.43 14.34 16.65
CA GLY A 10 1.08 14.27 17.97
C GLY A 10 2.16 15.33 18.16
N THR A 11 2.70 15.38 19.37
CA THR A 11 3.80 16.25 19.78
C THR A 11 5.14 15.55 19.64
N LYS A 12 6.24 16.22 19.98
CA LYS A 12 7.57 15.60 20.04
C LYS A 12 7.68 14.45 21.05
N LEU A 13 6.79 14.39 22.05
CA LEU A 13 6.75 13.30 23.01
C LEU A 13 6.23 11.99 22.41
N ASP A 14 5.51 12.09 21.31
CA ASP A 14 4.91 10.96 20.58
C ASP A 14 5.85 10.38 19.50
N GLU A 15 7.07 10.92 19.36
CA GLU A 15 8.08 10.42 18.44
C GLU A 15 8.46 8.97 18.81
N LYS A 16 8.44 8.07 17.82
CA LYS A 16 8.93 6.70 18.03
C LYS A 16 10.45 6.71 18.10
N ILE A 17 10.99 6.23 19.21
CA ILE A 17 12.43 6.01 19.36
C ILE A 17 12.80 4.77 18.54
N ILE A 18 13.80 4.90 17.69
CA ILE A 18 14.43 3.81 16.98
C ILE A 18 15.77 3.56 17.65
N ASP A 19 15.91 2.38 18.25
CA ASP A 19 17.14 1.93 18.90
C ASP A 19 17.43 0.51 18.39
N ASP A 20 17.91 0.44 17.16
CA ASP A 20 18.29 -0.80 16.48
C ASP A 20 19.83 -0.84 16.33
N VAL A 21 20.36 -2.03 16.06
CA VAL A 21 21.82 -2.26 15.90
C VAL A 21 22.43 -1.40 14.79
N LEU A 22 21.66 -1.08 13.76
CA LEU A 22 22.09 -0.31 12.60
C LEU A 22 21.63 1.14 12.58
N GLU A 23 20.57 1.47 13.32
CA GLU A 23 19.97 2.80 13.29
C GLU A 23 19.59 3.27 14.70
N HIS A 24 20.04 4.46 15.04
CA HIS A 24 19.59 5.19 16.22
C HIS A 24 18.92 6.49 15.77
N GLY A 25 17.70 6.74 16.23
CA GLY A 25 17.00 7.95 15.81
C GLY A 25 15.57 8.04 16.32
N LYS A 26 14.83 8.93 15.69
CA LYS A 26 13.42 9.15 15.99
C LYS A 26 12.61 9.18 14.70
N GLU A 27 11.49 8.50 14.71
CA GLU A 27 10.53 8.49 13.60
C GLU A 27 9.30 9.31 13.96
N ARG A 28 8.91 10.18 13.04
CA ARG A 28 7.79 11.11 13.21
C ARG A 28 6.58 10.78 12.34
N PHE A 29 6.76 9.89 11.35
CA PHE A 29 5.67 9.37 10.55
C PHE A 29 5.43 7.90 10.91
N LEU A 30 4.31 7.61 11.51
CA LEU A 30 3.92 6.27 11.98
C LEU A 30 2.73 5.78 11.17
N LEU A 31 2.77 4.52 10.74
CA LEU A 31 1.64 3.87 10.10
C LEU A 31 1.40 2.50 10.72
N HIS A 32 0.17 2.29 11.18
CA HIS A 32 -0.31 1.03 11.72
C HIS A 32 -1.35 0.43 10.78
N TYR A 33 -1.12 -0.79 10.40
CA TYR A 33 -2.00 -1.56 9.53
C TYR A 33 -2.60 -2.71 10.32
N ASN A 34 -3.92 -2.71 10.43
CA ASN A 34 -4.67 -3.72 11.16
C ASN A 34 -5.51 -4.55 10.17
N PHE A 35 -5.32 -5.86 10.22
CA PHE A 35 -6.04 -6.81 9.38
C PHE A 35 -6.77 -7.84 10.27
N PRO A 36 -7.92 -7.47 10.86
CA PRO A 36 -8.65 -8.36 11.76
C PRO A 36 -9.24 -9.54 10.98
N PRO A 37 -9.40 -10.71 11.61
CA PRO A 37 -9.92 -11.90 10.95
C PRO A 37 -11.28 -11.72 10.29
N PHE A 38 -12.14 -10.91 10.88
CA PHE A 38 -13.49 -10.65 10.34
C PHE A 38 -13.46 -9.99 8.96
N SER A 39 -12.36 -9.30 8.59
CA SER A 39 -12.24 -8.66 7.27
C SER A 39 -12.27 -9.65 6.10
N THR A 40 -11.98 -10.91 6.35
CA THR A 40 -12.11 -12.04 5.41
C THR A 40 -13.21 -13.01 5.79
N GLY A 41 -14.08 -12.64 6.74
CA GLY A 41 -15.16 -13.50 7.24
C GLY A 41 -14.70 -14.61 8.20
N GLU A 42 -13.45 -14.57 8.67
CA GLU A 42 -12.94 -15.57 9.59
C GLU A 42 -13.37 -15.29 11.04
N ALA A 43 -13.92 -16.32 11.70
CA ALA A 43 -14.26 -16.28 13.12
C ALA A 43 -13.12 -16.86 13.95
N LYS A 44 -12.10 -16.05 14.24
CA LYS A 44 -10.98 -16.44 15.11
C LYS A 44 -10.51 -15.30 16.00
N ALA A 45 -9.86 -15.63 17.12
CA ALA A 45 -9.26 -14.65 18.00
C ALA A 45 -8.04 -13.97 17.33
N GLN A 46 -7.94 -12.66 17.47
CA GLN A 46 -6.77 -11.92 17.05
C GLN A 46 -5.61 -12.15 18.03
N ARG A 47 -4.51 -12.73 17.55
CA ARG A 47 -3.35 -13.11 18.38
C ARG A 47 -2.09 -12.34 17.94
N GLY A 48 -2.09 -11.01 18.10
CA GLY A 48 -0.96 -10.18 17.71
C GLY A 48 -0.87 -9.96 16.19
N VAL A 49 0.21 -9.32 15.76
CA VAL A 49 0.43 -8.89 14.37
C VAL A 49 1.22 -9.96 13.61
N GLY A 50 0.69 -10.43 12.49
CA GLY A 50 1.34 -11.40 11.64
C GLY A 50 2.43 -10.78 10.74
N ARG A 51 3.31 -11.62 10.16
CA ARG A 51 4.37 -11.16 9.23
C ARG A 51 3.80 -10.43 8.01
N ARG A 52 2.65 -10.90 7.50
CA ARG A 52 1.95 -10.28 6.35
C ARG A 52 1.48 -8.88 6.70
N GLU A 53 0.92 -8.69 7.88
CA GLU A 53 0.47 -7.37 8.36
C GLU A 53 1.65 -6.39 8.50
N ILE A 54 2.78 -6.85 9.05
CA ILE A 54 4.01 -6.05 9.14
C ILE A 54 4.49 -5.62 7.76
N GLY A 55 4.56 -6.55 6.80
CA GLY A 55 4.98 -6.27 5.42
C GLY A 55 4.05 -5.29 4.69
N HIS A 56 2.74 -5.47 4.82
CA HIS A 56 1.74 -4.59 4.22
C HIS A 56 1.78 -3.19 4.83
N GLY A 57 1.87 -3.10 6.15
CA GLY A 57 2.03 -1.83 6.86
C GLY A 57 3.30 -1.10 6.47
N HIS A 58 4.42 -1.81 6.36
CA HIS A 58 5.69 -1.23 5.93
C HIS A 58 5.68 -0.75 4.47
N LEU A 59 5.00 -1.47 3.57
CA LEU A 59 4.80 -1.03 2.19
C LEU A 59 4.02 0.29 2.14
N ALA A 60 2.91 0.38 2.85
CA ALA A 60 2.10 1.60 2.92
C ALA A 60 2.88 2.76 3.58
N TRP A 61 3.65 2.48 4.63
CA TRP A 61 4.52 3.45 5.27
C TRP A 61 5.56 4.02 4.29
N ARG A 62 6.28 3.16 3.53
CA ARG A 62 7.23 3.60 2.50
C ARG A 62 6.56 4.43 1.41
N ALA A 63 5.36 4.05 1.00
CA ALA A 63 4.60 4.74 -0.03
C ALA A 63 4.28 6.19 0.35
N LEU A 64 3.94 6.45 1.62
CA LEU A 64 3.43 7.73 2.10
C LEU A 64 4.48 8.60 2.79
N LYS A 65 5.47 8.01 3.48
CA LYS A 65 6.49 8.74 4.27
C LYS A 65 7.16 9.88 3.50
N GLY A 66 7.55 9.62 2.25
CA GLY A 66 8.23 10.60 1.40
C GLY A 66 7.39 11.83 1.05
N GLN A 67 6.07 11.76 1.25
CA GLN A 67 5.15 12.86 0.97
C GLN A 67 4.96 13.80 2.16
N ILE A 68 5.35 13.40 3.36
CA ILE A 68 5.34 14.28 4.53
C ILE A 68 6.52 15.26 4.42
N PRO A 69 6.28 16.58 4.54
CA PRO A 69 7.37 17.56 4.53
C PRO A 69 8.35 17.31 5.67
N ALA A 70 9.66 17.42 5.40
CA ALA A 70 10.69 17.16 6.41
C ALA A 70 10.61 18.07 7.65
N ASN A 71 10.09 19.29 7.47
CA ASN A 71 9.91 20.29 8.52
C ASN A 71 8.48 20.33 9.10
N TYR A 72 7.66 19.29 8.85
CA TYR A 72 6.30 19.25 9.40
C TYR A 72 6.36 19.23 10.94
N PRO A 73 5.63 20.14 11.63
CA PRO A 73 5.87 20.39 13.06
C PRO A 73 5.35 19.27 13.97
N TYR A 74 4.42 18.43 13.50
CA TYR A 74 3.76 17.40 14.31
C TYR A 74 4.30 16.01 13.97
N VAL A 75 4.15 15.08 14.92
CA VAL A 75 4.21 13.65 14.66
C VAL A 75 2.89 13.25 13.98
N VAL A 76 2.99 12.51 12.90
CA VAL A 76 1.84 12.04 12.13
C VAL A 76 1.68 10.55 12.32
N ARG A 77 0.54 10.13 12.86
CA ARG A 77 0.20 8.72 13.04
C ARG A 77 -1.01 8.38 12.20
N VAL A 78 -0.83 7.48 11.24
CA VAL A 78 -1.90 6.89 10.43
C VAL A 78 -2.25 5.52 11.02
N VAL A 79 -3.51 5.25 11.22
CA VAL A 79 -4.03 3.91 11.56
C VAL A 79 -5.01 3.50 10.47
N SER A 80 -4.78 2.36 9.88
CA SER A 80 -5.63 1.78 8.82
C SER A 80 -6.22 0.47 9.30
N ASP A 81 -7.53 0.44 9.46
CA ASP A 81 -8.30 -0.75 9.82
C ASP A 81 -8.98 -1.31 8.58
N ILE A 82 -8.68 -2.56 8.24
CA ILE A 82 -9.31 -3.24 7.11
C ILE A 82 -10.64 -3.84 7.57
N LEU A 83 -11.73 -3.33 7.03
CA LEU A 83 -13.09 -3.73 7.40
C LEU A 83 -13.58 -4.92 6.57
N GLU A 84 -13.20 -4.95 5.28
CA GLU A 84 -13.52 -6.04 4.36
C GLU A 84 -12.39 -6.17 3.34
N SER A 85 -11.96 -7.39 3.05
CA SER A 85 -10.88 -7.66 2.12
C SER A 85 -11.22 -8.73 1.10
N ASN A 86 -11.08 -8.36 -0.18
CA ASN A 86 -11.03 -9.28 -1.30
C ASN A 86 -9.91 -8.85 -2.26
N GLY A 87 -8.67 -9.02 -1.79
CA GLY A 87 -7.46 -8.60 -2.48
C GLY A 87 -7.04 -7.15 -2.19
N SER A 88 -5.75 -6.91 -2.27
CA SER A 88 -5.08 -5.60 -2.25
C SER A 88 -5.41 -4.65 -1.09
N SER A 89 -5.56 -5.19 0.11
CA SER A 89 -5.82 -4.38 1.32
C SER A 89 -4.71 -3.36 1.63
N SER A 90 -3.46 -3.65 1.27
CA SER A 90 -2.35 -2.70 1.41
C SER A 90 -2.49 -1.49 0.47
N MET A 91 -3.00 -1.68 -0.75
CA MET A 91 -3.24 -0.57 -1.68
C MET A 91 -4.45 0.25 -1.26
N ALA A 92 -5.49 -0.38 -0.72
CA ALA A 92 -6.60 0.32 -0.07
C ALA A 92 -6.10 1.20 1.09
N THR A 93 -5.15 0.69 1.90
CA THR A 93 -4.50 1.46 2.98
C THR A 93 -3.74 2.67 2.47
N VAL A 94 -3.01 2.55 1.35
CA VAL A 94 -2.30 3.69 0.74
C VAL A 94 -3.28 4.78 0.29
N CYS A 95 -4.36 4.39 -0.39
CA CYS A 95 -5.38 5.32 -0.87
C CYS A 95 -6.15 5.98 0.30
N ALA A 96 -6.63 5.19 1.26
CA ALA A 96 -7.34 5.69 2.44
C ALA A 96 -6.42 6.53 3.34
N GLY A 97 -5.17 6.14 3.50
CA GLY A 97 -4.16 6.92 4.23
C GLY A 97 -3.86 8.26 3.56
N THR A 98 -3.82 8.31 2.24
CA THR A 98 -3.69 9.57 1.48
C THR A 98 -4.89 10.49 1.75
N LEU A 99 -6.12 9.97 1.64
CA LEU A 99 -7.34 10.72 1.93
C LEU A 99 -7.35 11.24 3.37
N ALA A 100 -7.06 10.38 4.35
CA ALA A 100 -7.03 10.75 5.76
C ALA A 100 -5.95 11.80 6.08
N LEU A 101 -4.79 11.76 5.44
CA LEU A 101 -3.75 12.78 5.57
C LEU A 101 -4.21 14.13 5.03
N MET A 102 -4.89 14.15 3.90
CA MET A 102 -5.42 15.37 3.28
C MET A 102 -6.57 15.95 4.14
N ASP A 103 -7.49 15.11 4.59
CA ASP A 103 -8.62 15.50 5.46
C ASP A 103 -8.14 16.07 6.81
N ALA A 104 -7.08 15.49 7.39
CA ALA A 104 -6.44 16.01 8.60
C ALA A 104 -5.65 17.33 8.40
N GLY A 105 -5.65 17.90 7.19
CA GLY A 105 -4.92 19.12 6.86
C GLY A 105 -3.40 18.97 6.82
N VAL A 106 -2.89 17.74 6.73
CA VAL A 106 -1.45 17.52 6.52
C VAL A 106 -1.09 17.93 5.11
N LYS A 107 -0.23 18.95 4.98
CA LYS A 107 0.22 19.42 3.66
C LYS A 107 1.21 18.45 3.03
N ILE A 108 0.71 17.30 2.57
CA ILE A 108 1.52 16.33 1.82
C ILE A 108 2.02 16.97 0.52
N LYS A 109 3.22 16.56 0.06
CA LYS A 109 3.81 17.08 -1.18
C LYS A 109 2.93 16.79 -2.39
N LYS A 110 2.44 15.55 -2.49
CA LYS A 110 1.55 15.07 -3.56
C LYS A 110 0.72 13.89 -3.06
N PRO A 111 -0.54 13.76 -3.51
CA PRO A 111 -1.34 12.58 -3.21
C PRO A 111 -0.73 11.33 -3.84
N VAL A 112 -0.91 10.21 -3.15
CA VAL A 112 -0.42 8.88 -3.57
C VAL A 112 -1.60 7.95 -3.77
N SER A 113 -1.60 7.22 -4.86
CA SER A 113 -2.47 6.08 -5.10
C SER A 113 -1.68 4.78 -5.18
N GLY A 114 -2.36 3.66 -5.10
CA GLY A 114 -1.75 2.34 -5.24
C GLY A 114 -2.69 1.37 -5.94
N ILE A 115 -2.11 0.43 -6.68
CA ILE A 115 -2.82 -0.64 -7.38
C ILE A 115 -2.04 -1.95 -7.28
N ALA A 116 -2.75 -3.08 -7.24
CA ALA A 116 -2.16 -4.41 -7.35
C ALA A 116 -2.40 -4.97 -8.75
N MET A 117 -1.31 -5.33 -9.40
CA MET A 117 -1.29 -5.97 -10.70
C MET A 117 -1.09 -7.46 -10.54
N GLY A 118 -1.70 -8.25 -11.41
CA GLY A 118 -1.50 -9.69 -11.51
C GLY A 118 -0.94 -10.11 -12.85
N LEU A 119 -0.52 -11.35 -12.91
CA LEU A 119 -0.11 -12.00 -14.15
C LEU A 119 -0.72 -13.41 -14.20
N ILE A 120 -1.23 -13.77 -15.35
CA ILE A 120 -1.57 -15.16 -15.69
C ILE A 120 -0.79 -15.52 -16.95
N LYS A 121 0.01 -16.59 -16.88
CA LYS A 121 0.77 -17.12 -18.01
C LYS A 121 0.29 -18.52 -18.34
N ASN A 122 0.06 -18.79 -19.61
CA ASN A 122 -0.35 -20.14 -20.03
C ASN A 122 0.88 -21.07 -20.06
N ALA A 123 0.81 -22.20 -19.36
CA ALA A 123 1.90 -23.16 -19.31
C ALA A 123 2.16 -23.74 -20.71
N GLY A 124 3.37 -23.55 -21.24
CA GLY A 124 3.79 -24.06 -22.55
C GLY A 124 3.47 -23.18 -23.75
N GLU A 125 2.89 -22.00 -23.56
CA GLU A 125 2.65 -21.01 -24.61
C GLU A 125 3.22 -19.63 -24.19
N ASP A 126 3.63 -18.81 -25.17
CA ASP A 126 4.05 -17.43 -24.93
C ASP A 126 2.85 -16.47 -24.74
N LYS A 127 1.71 -17.02 -24.29
CA LYS A 127 0.52 -16.23 -24.01
C LYS A 127 0.47 -15.85 -22.53
N TYR A 128 0.26 -14.57 -22.27
CA TYR A 128 0.08 -14.04 -20.91
C TYR A 128 -0.93 -12.91 -20.88
N ALA A 129 -1.52 -12.68 -19.72
CA ALA A 129 -2.37 -11.54 -19.43
C ALA A 129 -1.89 -10.83 -18.18
N VAL A 130 -1.76 -9.50 -18.26
CA VAL A 130 -1.54 -8.65 -17.09
C VAL A 130 -2.90 -8.18 -16.60
N LEU A 131 -3.18 -8.39 -15.31
CA LEU A 131 -4.43 -8.03 -14.67
C LEU A 131 -4.24 -6.76 -13.83
N SER A 132 -5.26 -5.91 -13.78
CA SER A 132 -5.29 -4.70 -12.94
C SER A 132 -6.26 -4.87 -11.79
N ASP A 133 -5.89 -4.39 -10.60
CA ASP A 133 -6.69 -4.38 -9.39
C ASP A 133 -7.22 -5.78 -9.04
N ILE A 134 -6.28 -6.69 -8.84
CA ILE A 134 -6.55 -8.13 -8.66
C ILE A 134 -7.33 -8.44 -7.39
N LEU A 135 -8.23 -9.40 -7.52
CA LEU A 135 -8.97 -10.00 -6.42
C LEU A 135 -8.09 -11.00 -5.63
N GLY A 136 -8.58 -11.43 -4.46
CA GLY A 136 -7.88 -12.42 -3.64
C GLY A 136 -7.60 -13.74 -4.34
N ASP A 137 -8.54 -14.24 -5.14
CA ASP A 137 -8.37 -15.48 -5.91
C ASP A 137 -7.35 -15.29 -7.05
N GLU A 138 -7.33 -14.13 -7.68
CA GLU A 138 -6.36 -13.78 -8.73
C GLU A 138 -4.95 -13.61 -8.16
N ASP A 139 -4.79 -13.08 -6.93
CA ASP A 139 -3.53 -13.10 -6.19
C ASP A 139 -3.09 -14.54 -5.88
N HIS A 140 -4.02 -15.37 -5.38
CA HIS A 140 -3.69 -16.72 -4.94
C HIS A 140 -3.33 -17.67 -6.09
N LEU A 141 -4.08 -17.62 -7.17
CA LEU A 141 -3.95 -18.51 -8.33
C LEU A 141 -3.04 -17.95 -9.43
N GLY A 142 -2.79 -16.64 -9.43
CA GLY A 142 -1.97 -15.97 -10.44
C GLY A 142 -0.46 -16.23 -10.27
N ASP A 143 0.28 -15.87 -11.28
CA ASP A 143 1.73 -16.07 -11.38
C ASP A 143 2.56 -14.92 -10.81
N MET A 144 1.92 -13.76 -10.58
CA MET A 144 2.53 -12.56 -10.00
C MET A 144 1.50 -11.76 -9.20
N ASP A 145 1.92 -11.24 -8.04
CA ASP A 145 1.31 -10.12 -7.32
C ASP A 145 2.29 -8.95 -7.33
N PHE A 146 1.96 -7.89 -8.03
CA PHE A 146 2.81 -6.72 -8.18
C PHE A 146 2.10 -5.45 -7.74
N LYS A 147 2.45 -4.97 -6.56
CA LYS A 147 1.90 -3.75 -5.97
C LYS A 147 2.75 -2.55 -6.35
N VAL A 148 2.10 -1.54 -6.92
CA VAL A 148 2.75 -0.30 -7.37
C VAL A 148 2.03 0.90 -6.77
N THR A 149 2.77 1.71 -6.02
CA THR A 149 2.27 2.97 -5.46
C THR A 149 2.98 4.16 -6.07
N GLY A 150 2.33 5.30 -6.12
CA GLY A 150 2.97 6.51 -6.64
C GLY A 150 2.06 7.72 -6.69
N THR A 151 2.71 8.84 -6.94
CA THR A 151 2.09 10.12 -7.29
C THR A 151 1.88 10.18 -8.82
N LYS A 152 1.35 11.30 -9.30
CA LYS A 152 1.28 11.56 -10.76
C LYS A 152 2.64 11.61 -11.45
N ASP A 153 3.72 11.91 -10.70
CA ASP A 153 5.04 12.12 -11.30
C ASP A 153 5.94 10.88 -11.26
N GLY A 154 5.60 9.88 -10.42
CA GLY A 154 6.42 8.68 -10.33
C GLY A 154 6.02 7.74 -9.20
N ILE A 155 6.76 6.64 -9.12
CA ILE A 155 6.56 5.56 -8.17
C ILE A 155 7.16 5.96 -6.81
N THR A 156 6.44 5.68 -5.73
CA THR A 156 6.91 5.90 -4.34
C THR A 156 7.34 4.61 -3.64
N ALA A 157 6.65 3.50 -3.91
CA ALA A 157 7.04 2.18 -3.42
C ALA A 157 6.48 1.07 -4.32
N THR A 158 7.17 -0.07 -4.31
CA THR A 158 6.74 -1.29 -4.99
C THR A 158 6.98 -2.50 -4.09
N GLN A 159 6.16 -3.53 -4.31
CA GLN A 159 6.39 -4.88 -3.83
C GLN A 159 5.95 -5.86 -4.92
N MET A 160 6.80 -6.83 -5.21
CA MET A 160 6.51 -7.89 -6.18
C MET A 160 6.71 -9.25 -5.52
N ASP A 161 5.75 -10.14 -5.73
CA ASP A 161 5.84 -11.56 -5.45
C ASP A 161 5.58 -12.32 -6.75
N ILE A 162 6.54 -13.17 -7.16
CA ILE A 162 6.47 -13.97 -8.39
C ILE A 162 6.50 -15.44 -8.04
N LYS A 163 5.62 -16.21 -8.69
CA LYS A 163 5.44 -17.65 -8.48
C LYS A 163 5.92 -18.47 -9.67
N VAL A 164 6.65 -17.83 -10.60
CA VAL A 164 7.24 -18.42 -11.80
C VAL A 164 8.75 -18.18 -11.84
N ASP A 165 9.49 -18.93 -12.66
CA ASP A 165 10.95 -18.86 -12.77
C ASP A 165 11.43 -17.59 -13.52
N GLY A 166 10.94 -16.43 -13.10
CA GLY A 166 11.32 -15.15 -13.66
C GLY A 166 10.30 -14.55 -14.64
N LEU A 167 10.46 -13.25 -14.87
CA LEU A 167 9.63 -12.44 -15.77
C LEU A 167 10.52 -11.83 -16.86
N SER A 168 10.01 -11.76 -18.10
CA SER A 168 10.66 -11.00 -19.15
C SER A 168 10.52 -9.49 -18.87
N TYR A 169 11.48 -8.70 -19.36
CA TYR A 169 11.41 -7.25 -19.28
C TYR A 169 10.17 -6.68 -19.98
N GLU A 170 9.70 -7.32 -21.05
CA GLU A 170 8.48 -6.92 -21.76
C GLU A 170 7.24 -7.04 -20.86
N ILE A 171 7.10 -8.15 -20.12
CA ILE A 171 5.99 -8.34 -19.16
C ILE A 171 6.06 -7.29 -18.05
N LEU A 172 7.25 -7.04 -17.52
CA LEU A 172 7.46 -6.06 -16.45
C LEU A 172 7.13 -4.63 -16.93
N GLU A 173 7.59 -4.24 -18.10
CA GLU A 173 7.28 -2.94 -18.70
C GLU A 173 5.78 -2.76 -18.90
N LYS A 174 5.12 -3.77 -19.48
CA LYS A 174 3.66 -3.76 -19.67
C LYS A 174 2.91 -3.63 -18.34
N ALA A 175 3.32 -4.39 -17.31
CA ALA A 175 2.72 -4.31 -15.98
C ALA A 175 2.90 -2.92 -15.35
N LEU A 176 4.07 -2.30 -15.49
CA LEU A 176 4.33 -0.95 -14.98
C LEU A 176 3.52 0.12 -15.71
N LEU A 177 3.41 0.04 -17.03
CA LEU A 177 2.61 0.98 -17.82
C LEU A 177 1.12 0.87 -17.48
N GLN A 178 0.60 -0.36 -17.40
CA GLN A 178 -0.79 -0.61 -17.02
C GLN A 178 -1.06 -0.20 -15.57
N ALA A 179 -0.11 -0.42 -14.65
CA ALA A 179 -0.19 0.06 -13.27
C ALA A 179 -0.22 1.59 -13.19
N LYS A 180 0.52 2.28 -14.07
CA LYS A 180 0.48 3.75 -14.16
C LYS A 180 -0.91 4.25 -14.50
N GLU A 181 -1.54 3.70 -15.54
CA GLU A 181 -2.90 4.06 -15.96
C GLU A 181 -3.92 3.83 -14.82
N GLY A 182 -3.86 2.66 -14.17
CA GLY A 182 -4.74 2.35 -13.04
C GLY A 182 -4.54 3.28 -11.85
N ARG A 183 -3.29 3.60 -11.50
CA ARG A 183 -2.99 4.55 -10.42
C ARG A 183 -3.46 5.97 -10.74
N GLU A 184 -3.30 6.43 -11.98
CA GLU A 184 -3.77 7.74 -12.41
C GLU A 184 -5.29 7.85 -12.33
N TYR A 185 -6.01 6.79 -12.71
CA TYR A 185 -7.47 6.71 -12.56
C TYR A 185 -7.88 6.80 -11.07
N ILE A 186 -7.26 5.99 -10.20
CA ILE A 186 -7.54 6.00 -8.76
C ILE A 186 -7.19 7.37 -8.15
N LEU A 187 -6.08 7.96 -8.56
CA LEU A 187 -5.65 9.28 -8.12
C LEU A 187 -6.68 10.37 -8.48
N GLY A 188 -7.26 10.28 -9.68
CA GLY A 188 -8.38 11.12 -10.09
C GLY A 188 -9.55 11.02 -9.11
N LYS A 189 -9.94 9.80 -8.72
CA LYS A 189 -11.01 9.57 -7.73
C LYS A 189 -10.69 10.11 -6.34
N ILE A 190 -9.44 9.97 -5.89
CA ILE A 190 -8.98 10.56 -4.63
C ILE A 190 -9.13 12.09 -4.66
N THR A 191 -8.72 12.74 -5.75
CA THR A 191 -8.79 14.20 -5.88
C THR A 191 -10.19 14.75 -6.14
N GLU A 192 -11.14 13.92 -6.58
CA GLU A 192 -12.57 14.27 -6.66
C GLU A 192 -13.24 14.31 -5.28
N CYS A 193 -12.69 13.58 -4.30
CA CYS A 193 -13.27 13.46 -2.95
C CYS A 193 -12.91 14.60 -2.00
N ILE A 194 -11.78 15.27 -2.23
CA ILE A 194 -11.20 16.28 -1.30
C ILE A 194 -10.93 17.60 -2.01
#